data_d0c9f391b2e3fd8818f1f364cd628732
#
_entry.id   d0c9f391b2e3fd8818f1f364cd628732
#
_cell.length_a   1.000
_cell.length_b   1.000
_cell.length_c   1.000
_cell.angle_alpha   90.00
_cell.angle_beta   90.00
_cell.angle_gamma   90.00
#
_symmetry.space_group_name_H-M   'P 1'
#
loop_
_entity.id
_entity.type
_entity.pdbx_description
1 polymer ?
#
loop_
_entity_poly.entity_id
_entity_poly.type
_entity_poly.pdbx_seq_one_letter_code
_entity_poly.pdbx_strand_id
1 'polypeptide(L)'
;MNLNDTTRQFIRENLNADVPTLALKKAPVGTDFSLALRQIAARQLLQKKVPQWAENEDLLFPAHLSIEQCSSEATAQYKATLLQGQSLADLTGGLGIDTFYISQHFQQTDYVERQAELCNLARHNYSVLKAIVKVWNETAEDYLKHCESKDCIFIDPARRDEHGRKTVSIADCTPDVGALQDLLLQKAERVMVKLSPMLDISKALETLRHVKEVHVVAVANECKELDFILERDYQGEAQFVCVNLLSDQQEVRFAQEEERNCSCSIANGVLNYLYEPNPALMKAGCFKLLTERYNVHKLHKNSNLYTSEQLISDFPGRIFEVESWAHFNKKLKQNLLPDVDKASIAVRNFPLSVVELRKALKIGDGDAVYLFATTLKGEEKVVIRTKKPPQSKRLF
;
A
#
# COMPACT_ATOMS: atom_id res chain seq x y z
N MET A 1 21.42 -21.99 -9.09
CA MET A 1 22.42 -21.48 -8.12
C MET A 1 22.31 -22.32 -6.86
N ASN A 2 23.40 -22.93 -6.38
CA ASN A 2 23.36 -23.67 -5.11
C ASN A 2 24.28 -22.97 -4.11
N LEU A 3 23.77 -22.60 -2.95
CA LEU A 3 24.61 -22.17 -1.83
C LEU A 3 25.37 -23.40 -1.29
N ASN A 4 26.69 -23.33 -1.20
CA ASN A 4 27.45 -24.34 -0.48
C ASN A 4 27.30 -24.16 1.04
N ASP A 5 27.62 -25.17 1.82
CA ASP A 5 27.40 -25.20 3.27
C ASP A 5 28.12 -24.06 4.00
N THR A 6 29.36 -23.75 3.59
CA THR A 6 30.13 -22.63 4.18
C THR A 6 29.47 -21.27 3.93
N THR A 7 28.93 -21.05 2.73
CA THR A 7 28.20 -19.82 2.40
C THR A 7 26.88 -19.74 3.18
N ARG A 8 26.13 -20.84 3.31
CA ARG A 8 24.89 -20.91 4.13
C ARG A 8 25.19 -20.60 5.59
N GLN A 9 26.21 -21.21 6.16
CA GLN A 9 26.61 -20.97 7.54
C GLN A 9 26.99 -19.51 7.74
N PHE A 10 27.79 -18.94 6.84
CA PHE A 10 28.17 -17.52 6.91
C PHE A 10 26.97 -16.58 6.86
N ILE A 11 25.99 -16.85 6.00
CA ILE A 11 24.74 -16.07 5.93
C ILE A 11 24.00 -16.13 7.27
N ARG A 12 23.82 -17.33 7.82
CA ARG A 12 23.09 -17.55 9.09
C ARG A 12 23.73 -16.81 10.26
N GLU A 13 25.05 -16.86 10.37
CA GLU A 13 25.80 -16.22 11.46
C GLU A 13 25.79 -14.67 11.37
N ASN A 14 25.53 -14.12 10.18
CA ASN A 14 25.63 -12.67 9.92
C ASN A 14 24.32 -12.02 9.51
N LEU A 15 23.15 -12.67 9.69
CA LEU A 15 21.84 -12.13 9.28
C LEU A 15 21.54 -10.73 9.86
N ASN A 16 22.03 -10.41 11.04
CA ASN A 16 21.84 -9.13 11.71
C ASN A 16 23.04 -8.18 11.60
N ALA A 17 24.06 -8.54 10.82
CA ALA A 17 25.26 -7.72 10.67
C ALA A 17 24.98 -6.52 9.75
N ASP A 18 25.67 -5.40 10.01
CA ASP A 18 25.69 -4.27 9.07
C ASP A 18 26.44 -4.67 7.79
N VAL A 19 25.73 -4.80 6.68
CA VAL A 19 26.27 -5.33 5.43
C VAL A 19 27.43 -4.50 4.87
N PRO A 20 27.39 -3.15 4.86
CA PRO A 20 28.52 -2.33 4.49
C PRO A 20 29.79 -2.61 5.32
N THR A 21 29.66 -2.71 6.63
CA THR A 21 30.79 -3.05 7.52
C THR A 21 31.26 -4.47 7.29
N LEU A 22 30.34 -5.42 7.04
CA LEU A 22 30.71 -6.81 6.76
C LEU A 22 31.46 -6.93 5.44
N ALA A 23 31.12 -6.16 4.43
CA ALA A 23 31.78 -6.14 3.11
C ALA A 23 33.24 -5.69 3.15
N LEU A 24 33.69 -5.00 4.21
CA LEU A 24 35.08 -4.59 4.42
C LEU A 24 35.95 -5.71 5.04
N LYS A 25 35.33 -6.79 5.51
CA LYS A 25 36.07 -7.90 6.11
C LYS A 25 36.65 -8.85 5.05
N LYS A 26 37.67 -9.59 5.44
CA LYS A 26 38.26 -10.63 4.59
C LYS A 26 37.24 -11.77 4.40
N ALA A 27 37.05 -12.19 3.16
CA ALA A 27 36.19 -13.32 2.83
C ALA A 27 36.69 -14.62 3.51
N PRO A 28 35.81 -15.37 4.22
CA PRO A 28 36.16 -16.68 4.75
C PRO A 28 36.47 -17.66 3.62
N VAL A 29 37.40 -18.62 3.89
CA VAL A 29 37.78 -19.63 2.91
C VAL A 29 36.58 -20.52 2.54
N GLY A 30 36.37 -20.73 1.26
CA GLY A 30 35.26 -21.56 0.75
C GLY A 30 33.90 -20.89 0.69
N THR A 31 33.78 -19.62 1.09
CA THR A 31 32.54 -18.84 1.03
C THR A 31 32.44 -18.03 -0.26
N ASP A 32 31.32 -18.14 -0.98
CA ASP A 32 30.95 -17.13 -2.00
C ASP A 32 30.51 -15.86 -1.29
N PHE A 33 31.49 -15.01 -0.99
CA PHE A 33 31.30 -13.85 -0.15
C PHE A 33 30.37 -12.81 -0.77
N SER A 34 30.47 -12.61 -2.08
CA SER A 34 29.61 -11.67 -2.81
C SER A 34 28.13 -12.11 -2.78
N LEU A 35 27.90 -13.39 -3.02
CA LEU A 35 26.58 -13.99 -2.93
C LEU A 35 26.05 -13.93 -1.49
N ALA A 36 26.89 -14.24 -0.49
CA ALA A 36 26.48 -14.18 0.92
C ALA A 36 26.03 -12.77 1.34
N LEU A 37 26.81 -11.74 1.02
CA LEU A 37 26.45 -10.35 1.33
C LEU A 37 25.13 -9.95 0.68
N ARG A 38 24.91 -10.33 -0.58
CA ARG A 38 23.66 -10.09 -1.30
C ARG A 38 22.48 -10.79 -0.61
N GLN A 39 22.63 -12.06 -0.22
CA GLN A 39 21.57 -12.80 0.47
C GLN A 39 21.26 -12.24 1.86
N ILE A 40 22.27 -11.79 2.62
CA ILE A 40 22.07 -11.13 3.92
C ILE A 40 21.28 -9.83 3.75
N ALA A 41 21.73 -8.95 2.85
CA ALA A 41 21.04 -7.69 2.57
C ALA A 41 19.57 -7.90 2.13
N ALA A 42 19.37 -8.88 1.24
CA ALA A 42 18.05 -9.24 0.74
C ALA A 42 17.11 -9.71 1.88
N ARG A 43 17.60 -10.61 2.74
CA ARG A 43 16.82 -11.14 3.87
C ARG A 43 16.47 -10.06 4.89
N GLN A 44 17.39 -9.15 5.19
CA GLN A 44 17.13 -8.00 6.09
C GLN A 44 15.99 -7.11 5.58
N LEU A 45 15.92 -6.85 4.27
CA LEU A 45 14.84 -6.10 3.65
C LEU A 45 13.51 -6.86 3.67
N LEU A 46 13.55 -8.16 3.33
CA LEU A 46 12.39 -9.02 3.27
C LEU A 46 11.80 -9.33 4.65
N GLN A 47 12.60 -9.32 5.71
CA GLN A 47 12.13 -9.60 7.07
C GLN A 47 10.90 -8.77 7.47
N LYS A 48 10.80 -7.54 6.97
CA LYS A 48 9.66 -6.64 7.22
C LYS A 48 8.52 -6.77 6.21
N LYS A 49 8.83 -7.25 4.99
CA LYS A 49 7.87 -7.32 3.89
C LYS A 49 7.25 -8.69 3.72
N VAL A 50 8.08 -9.74 3.76
CA VAL A 50 7.71 -11.14 3.51
C VAL A 50 8.52 -12.02 4.47
N PRO A 51 8.23 -11.98 5.79
CA PRO A 51 9.01 -12.69 6.80
C PRO A 51 9.10 -14.19 6.53
N GLN A 52 8.02 -14.81 6.06
CA GLN A 52 8.00 -16.23 5.70
C GLN A 52 9.06 -16.62 4.66
N TRP A 53 9.31 -15.74 3.66
CA TRP A 53 10.36 -15.98 2.67
C TRP A 53 11.74 -15.67 3.23
N ALA A 54 11.89 -14.60 4.02
CA ALA A 54 13.17 -14.22 4.62
C ALA A 54 13.74 -15.29 5.54
N GLU A 55 12.89 -16.02 6.27
CA GLU A 55 13.25 -17.08 7.21
C GLU A 55 13.60 -18.40 6.51
N ASN A 56 13.16 -18.61 5.28
CA ASN A 56 13.47 -19.84 4.54
C ASN A 56 14.90 -19.78 3.96
N GLU A 57 15.79 -20.56 4.55
CA GLU A 57 17.23 -20.58 4.19
C GLU A 57 17.51 -21.05 2.78
N ASP A 58 16.60 -21.82 2.18
CA ASP A 58 16.77 -22.40 0.85
C ASP A 58 16.33 -21.47 -0.28
N LEU A 59 15.59 -20.39 0.02
CA LEU A 59 15.22 -19.40 -0.97
C LEU A 59 16.40 -18.52 -1.36
N LEU A 60 16.43 -18.11 -2.63
CA LEU A 60 17.45 -17.23 -3.19
C LEU A 60 16.84 -15.91 -3.65
N PHE A 61 17.55 -14.83 -3.44
CA PHE A 61 17.06 -13.48 -3.71
C PHE A 61 17.97 -12.72 -4.68
N PRO A 62 17.40 -11.86 -5.54
CA PRO A 62 18.12 -11.02 -6.47
C PRO A 62 18.82 -9.85 -5.78
N ALA A 63 19.41 -8.96 -6.55
CA ALA A 63 19.92 -7.68 -6.04
C ALA A 63 18.81 -6.76 -5.54
N HIS A 64 19.20 -5.77 -4.76
CA HIS A 64 18.39 -4.88 -3.90
C HIS A 64 17.12 -4.29 -4.55
N LEU A 65 17.18 -3.79 -5.78
CA LEU A 65 16.08 -3.04 -6.41
C LEU A 65 14.77 -3.84 -6.54
N SER A 66 14.87 -5.10 -6.99
CA SER A 66 13.68 -5.96 -7.15
C SER A 66 12.99 -6.26 -5.81
N ILE A 67 13.74 -6.26 -4.70
CA ILE A 67 13.22 -6.49 -3.36
C ILE A 67 12.50 -5.26 -2.82
N GLU A 68 13.04 -4.06 -3.07
CA GLU A 68 12.35 -2.83 -2.64
C GLU A 68 11.00 -2.64 -3.31
N GLN A 69 10.87 -3.05 -4.57
CA GLN A 69 9.66 -2.90 -5.38
C GLN A 69 8.65 -4.04 -5.20
N CYS A 70 9.03 -5.16 -4.59
CA CYS A 70 8.11 -6.29 -4.41
C CYS A 70 6.97 -5.97 -3.43
N SER A 71 5.86 -6.66 -3.61
CA SER A 71 4.73 -6.64 -2.68
C SER A 71 5.11 -7.13 -1.29
N SER A 72 4.41 -6.64 -0.27
CA SER A 72 4.45 -7.25 1.05
C SER A 72 3.60 -8.52 1.07
N GLU A 73 3.86 -9.39 2.05
CA GLU A 73 3.05 -10.59 2.28
C GLU A 73 1.56 -10.25 2.46
N ALA A 74 1.27 -9.21 3.26
CA ALA A 74 -0.11 -8.79 3.51
C ALA A 74 -0.83 -8.34 2.23
N THR A 75 -0.17 -7.58 1.35
CA THR A 75 -0.78 -7.14 0.09
C THR A 75 -0.88 -8.29 -0.93
N ALA A 76 0.09 -9.20 -0.96
CA ALA A 76 0.05 -10.38 -1.84
C ALA A 76 -1.07 -11.35 -1.42
N GLN A 77 -1.24 -11.61 -0.13
CA GLN A 77 -2.34 -12.41 0.42
C GLN A 77 -3.69 -11.75 0.13
N TYR A 78 -3.79 -10.43 0.27
CA TYR A 78 -5.03 -9.72 -0.07
C TYR A 78 -5.39 -9.90 -1.55
N LYS A 79 -4.45 -9.68 -2.48
CA LYS A 79 -4.66 -9.91 -3.93
C LYS A 79 -5.08 -11.36 -4.23
N ALA A 80 -4.53 -12.32 -3.51
CA ALA A 80 -4.90 -13.72 -3.66
C ALA A 80 -6.38 -13.98 -3.35
N THR A 81 -7.02 -13.18 -2.48
CA THR A 81 -8.46 -13.30 -2.20
C THR A 81 -9.35 -12.74 -3.31
N LEU A 82 -8.79 -11.95 -4.23
CA LEU A 82 -9.55 -11.26 -5.28
C LEU A 82 -9.62 -12.06 -6.60
N LEU A 83 -8.73 -13.03 -6.77
CA LEU A 83 -8.64 -13.85 -7.97
C LEU A 83 -8.85 -15.33 -7.65
N GLN A 84 -9.63 -16.01 -8.48
CA GLN A 84 -9.84 -17.46 -8.39
C GLN A 84 -10.18 -18.03 -9.76
N GLY A 85 -9.88 -19.31 -9.99
CA GLY A 85 -10.15 -20.00 -11.24
C GLY A 85 -9.32 -21.26 -11.41
N GLN A 86 -9.29 -21.80 -12.63
CA GLN A 86 -8.48 -22.96 -12.98
C GLN A 86 -7.08 -22.52 -13.45
N SER A 87 -7.00 -21.40 -14.16
CA SER A 87 -5.79 -20.95 -14.86
C SER A 87 -5.49 -19.47 -14.62
N LEU A 88 -4.21 -19.18 -14.29
CA LEU A 88 -3.68 -17.84 -14.05
C LEU A 88 -2.47 -17.59 -14.94
N ALA A 89 -2.28 -16.37 -15.42
CA ALA A 89 -1.01 -15.88 -15.92
C ALA A 89 -0.62 -14.59 -15.18
N ASP A 90 0.55 -14.58 -14.55
CA ASP A 90 1.21 -13.36 -14.09
C ASP A 90 2.20 -12.90 -15.15
N LEU A 91 1.92 -11.76 -15.78
CA LEU A 91 2.67 -11.25 -16.94
C LEU A 91 3.89 -10.40 -16.55
N THR A 92 4.11 -10.19 -15.26
CA THR A 92 5.16 -9.31 -14.71
C THR A 92 5.76 -9.91 -13.43
N GLY A 93 6.14 -11.16 -13.49
CA GLY A 93 6.42 -12.00 -12.33
C GLY A 93 7.40 -11.46 -11.29
N GLY A 94 8.43 -10.72 -11.71
CA GLY A 94 9.38 -10.07 -10.80
C GLY A 94 10.03 -11.03 -9.80
N LEU A 95 9.94 -10.72 -8.50
CA LEU A 95 10.43 -11.62 -7.44
C LEU A 95 9.54 -12.86 -7.23
N GLY A 96 8.31 -12.84 -7.75
CA GLY A 96 7.40 -13.97 -7.71
C GLY A 96 6.54 -14.08 -6.45
N ILE A 97 6.50 -13.04 -5.62
CA ILE A 97 5.72 -13.05 -4.37
C ILE A 97 4.23 -13.03 -4.67
N ASP A 98 3.77 -12.10 -5.51
CA ASP A 98 2.36 -12.02 -5.90
C ASP A 98 1.92 -13.32 -6.58
N THR A 99 2.70 -13.80 -7.55
CA THR A 99 2.44 -15.08 -8.21
C THR A 99 2.29 -16.23 -7.23
N PHE A 100 3.19 -16.32 -6.23
CA PHE A 100 3.17 -17.42 -5.25
C PHE A 100 1.86 -17.44 -4.44
N TYR A 101 1.45 -16.30 -3.89
CA TYR A 101 0.23 -16.26 -3.07
C TYR A 101 -1.04 -16.43 -3.92
N ILE A 102 -1.11 -15.81 -5.08
CA ILE A 102 -2.27 -15.92 -5.97
C ILE A 102 -2.38 -17.35 -6.53
N SER A 103 -1.26 -18.00 -6.88
CA SER A 103 -1.24 -19.35 -7.44
C SER A 103 -1.90 -20.42 -6.56
N GLN A 104 -1.99 -20.18 -5.25
CA GLN A 104 -2.61 -21.13 -4.31
C GLN A 104 -4.13 -21.32 -4.56
N HIS A 105 -4.75 -20.42 -5.32
CA HIS A 105 -6.16 -20.48 -5.69
C HIS A 105 -6.38 -20.97 -7.13
N PHE A 106 -5.33 -21.49 -7.80
CA PHE A 106 -5.36 -21.93 -9.19
C PHE A 106 -4.72 -23.32 -9.37
N GLN A 107 -5.21 -24.06 -10.35
CA GLN A 107 -4.63 -25.37 -10.69
C GLN A 107 -3.42 -25.24 -11.62
N GLN A 108 -3.44 -24.20 -12.47
CA GLN A 108 -2.37 -23.92 -13.42
C GLN A 108 -1.99 -22.45 -13.33
N THR A 109 -0.69 -22.19 -13.16
CA THR A 109 -0.19 -20.81 -13.08
C THR A 109 1.04 -20.67 -13.98
N ASP A 110 0.97 -19.67 -14.85
CA ASP A 110 2.10 -19.22 -15.66
C ASP A 110 2.68 -17.93 -15.04
N TYR A 111 3.98 -17.97 -14.78
CA TYR A 111 4.79 -16.81 -14.39
C TYR A 111 5.59 -16.37 -15.60
N VAL A 112 5.42 -15.12 -16.03
CA VAL A 112 6.08 -14.54 -17.21
C VAL A 112 6.99 -13.39 -16.75
N GLU A 113 8.26 -13.46 -17.11
CA GLU A 113 9.26 -12.43 -16.76
C GLU A 113 10.35 -12.35 -17.86
N ARG A 114 10.64 -11.12 -18.27
CA ARG A 114 11.64 -10.86 -19.32
C ARG A 114 13.09 -11.05 -18.87
N GLN A 115 13.36 -10.90 -17.58
CA GLN A 115 14.71 -11.00 -17.02
C GLN A 115 15.05 -12.45 -16.70
N ALA A 116 15.98 -13.03 -17.42
CA ALA A 116 16.39 -14.43 -17.26
C ALA A 116 16.91 -14.75 -15.83
N GLU A 117 17.56 -13.78 -15.16
CA GLU A 117 18.01 -13.97 -13.77
C GLU A 117 16.84 -14.20 -12.83
N LEU A 118 15.77 -13.38 -12.93
CA LEU A 118 14.56 -13.52 -12.11
C LEU A 118 13.82 -14.82 -12.42
N CYS A 119 13.75 -15.23 -13.70
CA CYS A 119 13.18 -16.52 -14.07
C CYS A 119 13.94 -17.71 -13.44
N ASN A 120 15.25 -17.65 -13.39
CA ASN A 120 16.07 -18.70 -12.79
C ASN A 120 15.88 -18.78 -11.27
N LEU A 121 15.77 -17.61 -10.61
CA LEU A 121 15.45 -17.52 -9.17
C LEU A 121 14.04 -18.03 -8.89
N ALA A 122 13.06 -17.65 -9.71
CA ALA A 122 11.66 -18.09 -9.58
C ALA A 122 11.55 -19.62 -9.71
N ARG A 123 12.19 -20.25 -10.71
CA ARG A 123 12.20 -21.72 -10.85
C ARG A 123 12.76 -22.41 -9.61
N HIS A 124 13.88 -21.90 -9.07
CA HIS A 124 14.47 -22.43 -7.85
C HIS A 124 13.51 -22.26 -6.66
N ASN A 125 13.04 -21.04 -6.43
CA ASN A 125 12.22 -20.71 -5.27
C ASN A 125 10.87 -21.46 -5.28
N TYR A 126 10.20 -21.55 -6.43
CA TYR A 126 8.95 -22.31 -6.55
C TYR A 126 9.16 -23.81 -6.32
N SER A 127 10.32 -24.37 -6.74
CA SER A 127 10.67 -25.75 -6.42
C SER A 127 10.83 -25.96 -4.90
N VAL A 128 11.51 -25.04 -4.20
CA VAL A 128 11.66 -25.06 -2.74
C VAL A 128 10.31 -24.93 -2.04
N LEU A 129 9.47 -24.01 -2.51
CA LEU A 129 8.13 -23.73 -1.96
C LEU A 129 7.08 -24.77 -2.39
N LYS A 130 7.43 -25.73 -3.28
CA LYS A 130 6.54 -26.73 -3.86
C LYS A 130 5.32 -26.12 -4.57
N ALA A 131 5.49 -24.93 -5.15
CA ALA A 131 4.46 -24.25 -5.91
C ALA A 131 4.36 -24.79 -7.33
N ILE A 132 3.14 -25.00 -7.83
CA ILE A 132 2.89 -25.48 -9.20
C ILE A 132 2.81 -24.27 -10.13
N VAL A 133 3.98 -23.76 -10.54
CA VAL A 133 4.10 -22.57 -11.38
C VAL A 133 5.04 -22.86 -12.55
N LYS A 134 4.56 -22.62 -13.78
CA LYS A 134 5.36 -22.71 -15.00
C LYS A 134 6.01 -21.37 -15.29
N VAL A 135 7.32 -21.36 -15.46
CA VAL A 135 8.12 -20.14 -15.65
C VAL A 135 8.48 -19.94 -17.12
N TRP A 136 8.06 -18.81 -17.67
CA TRP A 136 8.33 -18.36 -19.03
C TRP A 136 9.29 -17.15 -19.01
N ASN A 137 10.37 -17.24 -19.80
CA ASN A 137 11.31 -16.13 -19.93
C ASN A 137 11.00 -15.36 -21.21
N GLU A 138 9.99 -14.52 -21.15
CA GLU A 138 9.45 -13.77 -22.29
C GLU A 138 8.96 -12.39 -21.83
N THR A 139 8.64 -11.51 -22.78
CA THR A 139 7.87 -10.30 -22.48
C THR A 139 6.38 -10.66 -22.37
N ALA A 140 5.62 -9.81 -21.67
CA ALA A 140 4.15 -9.95 -21.59
C ALA A 140 3.51 -9.98 -22.99
N GLU A 141 3.98 -9.08 -23.87
CA GLU A 141 3.50 -8.94 -25.24
C GLU A 141 3.74 -10.20 -26.08
N ASP A 142 4.91 -10.82 -25.95
CA ASP A 142 5.23 -12.05 -26.71
C ASP A 142 4.45 -13.25 -26.18
N TYR A 143 4.36 -13.39 -24.85
CA TYR A 143 3.57 -14.45 -24.23
C TYR A 143 2.09 -14.39 -24.65
N LEU A 144 1.48 -13.20 -24.66
CA LEU A 144 0.08 -13.00 -25.04
C LEU A 144 -0.23 -13.40 -26.49
N LYS A 145 0.76 -13.38 -27.42
CA LYS A 145 0.56 -13.78 -28.82
C LYS A 145 0.25 -15.27 -28.97
N HIS A 146 0.80 -16.12 -28.10
CA HIS A 146 0.70 -17.58 -28.25
C HIS A 146 0.04 -18.29 -27.06
N CYS A 147 -0.21 -17.62 -25.93
CA CYS A 147 -0.81 -18.25 -24.79
C CYS A 147 -2.28 -18.68 -25.07
N GLU A 148 -2.69 -19.76 -24.43
CA GLU A 148 -4.10 -20.15 -24.36
C GLU A 148 -4.87 -19.16 -23.48
N SER A 149 -6.20 -19.15 -23.62
CA SER A 149 -7.08 -18.35 -22.75
C SER A 149 -6.91 -18.77 -21.29
N LYS A 150 -6.96 -17.79 -20.39
CA LYS A 150 -6.87 -17.95 -18.94
C LYS A 150 -8.16 -17.49 -18.27
N ASP A 151 -8.44 -18.00 -17.08
CA ASP A 151 -9.53 -17.44 -16.28
C ASP A 151 -9.14 -16.06 -15.75
N CYS A 152 -7.87 -15.93 -15.30
CA CYS A 152 -7.35 -14.68 -14.78
C CYS A 152 -5.98 -14.33 -15.34
N ILE A 153 -5.74 -13.02 -15.51
CA ILE A 153 -4.42 -12.44 -15.76
C ILE A 153 -4.12 -11.43 -14.65
N PHE A 154 -2.92 -11.50 -14.10
CA PHE A 154 -2.34 -10.48 -13.22
C PHE A 154 -1.22 -9.74 -13.95
N ILE A 155 -1.14 -8.41 -13.77
CA ILE A 155 -0.10 -7.58 -14.35
C ILE A 155 0.25 -6.40 -13.43
N ASP A 156 1.54 -6.25 -13.11
CA ASP A 156 2.13 -5.16 -12.30
C ASP A 156 3.16 -4.40 -13.15
N PRO A 157 2.72 -3.46 -14.01
CA PRO A 157 3.61 -2.80 -14.95
C PRO A 157 4.59 -1.89 -14.20
N ALA A 158 5.88 -2.07 -14.48
CA ALA A 158 6.93 -1.23 -13.93
C ALA A 158 6.92 0.16 -14.55
N ARG A 159 7.20 1.19 -13.76
CA ARG A 159 7.37 2.56 -14.29
C ARG A 159 8.60 2.63 -15.20
N ARG A 160 8.48 3.33 -16.34
CA ARG A 160 9.63 3.64 -17.20
C ARG A 160 10.43 4.75 -16.54
N ASP A 161 11.52 4.42 -15.89
CA ASP A 161 12.36 5.40 -15.22
C ASP A 161 13.76 5.48 -15.85
N GLU A 162 13.84 5.96 -17.10
CA GLU A 162 15.14 6.27 -17.71
C GLU A 162 15.74 7.59 -17.20
N HIS A 163 14.95 8.47 -16.53
CA HIS A 163 15.41 9.81 -16.13
C HIS A 163 14.90 10.29 -14.75
N GLY A 164 14.43 9.42 -13.85
CA GLY A 164 14.02 9.81 -12.48
C GLY A 164 12.81 10.77 -12.42
N ARG A 165 12.02 10.91 -13.50
CA ARG A 165 10.81 11.73 -13.50
C ARG A 165 9.64 10.96 -12.89
N LYS A 166 8.89 11.62 -12.02
CA LYS A 166 7.68 11.04 -11.43
C LYS A 166 6.67 10.73 -12.52
N THR A 167 6.47 9.46 -12.81
CA THR A 167 5.47 8.97 -13.76
C THR A 167 4.07 9.23 -13.22
N VAL A 168 3.22 9.86 -14.01
CA VAL A 168 1.86 10.26 -13.61
C VAL A 168 0.79 9.52 -14.42
N SER A 169 1.18 8.78 -15.48
CA SER A 169 0.28 8.11 -16.41
C SER A 169 0.55 6.61 -16.52
N ILE A 170 -0.50 5.82 -16.79
CA ILE A 170 -0.37 4.38 -17.12
C ILE A 170 0.44 4.18 -18.40
N ALA A 171 0.33 5.07 -19.37
CA ALA A 171 1.08 5.01 -20.63
C ALA A 171 2.61 5.10 -20.43
N ASP A 172 3.06 5.60 -19.28
CA ASP A 172 4.48 5.64 -18.92
C ASP A 172 4.97 4.35 -18.25
N CYS A 173 4.13 3.33 -18.15
CA CYS A 173 4.49 2.03 -17.57
C CYS A 173 4.93 1.03 -18.65
N THR A 174 5.61 -0.01 -18.24
CA THR A 174 6.01 -1.14 -19.09
C THR A 174 5.64 -2.45 -18.38
N PRO A 175 4.82 -3.33 -18.97
CA PRO A 175 4.09 -3.17 -20.25
C PRO A 175 3.08 -2.02 -20.26
N ASP A 176 2.75 -1.47 -21.44
CA ASP A 176 1.69 -0.45 -21.59
C ASP A 176 0.33 -1.14 -21.53
N VAL A 177 -0.28 -1.15 -20.33
CA VAL A 177 -1.56 -1.81 -20.09
C VAL A 177 -2.69 -1.16 -20.88
N GLY A 178 -2.64 0.16 -21.09
CA GLY A 178 -3.64 0.87 -21.90
C GLY A 178 -3.68 0.37 -23.33
N ALA A 179 -2.53 0.13 -23.94
CA ALA A 179 -2.42 -0.43 -25.29
C ALA A 179 -2.76 -1.93 -25.33
N LEU A 180 -2.49 -2.67 -24.27
CA LEU A 180 -2.68 -4.13 -24.21
C LEU A 180 -4.06 -4.56 -23.74
N GLN A 181 -4.90 -3.69 -23.18
CA GLN A 181 -6.11 -4.09 -22.46
C GLN A 181 -7.10 -4.91 -23.32
N ASP A 182 -7.24 -4.63 -24.62
CA ASP A 182 -8.12 -5.42 -25.49
C ASP A 182 -7.61 -6.85 -25.65
N LEU A 183 -6.31 -7.02 -25.82
CA LEU A 183 -5.68 -8.33 -25.90
C LEU A 183 -5.75 -9.09 -24.57
N LEU A 184 -5.53 -8.38 -23.44
CA LEU A 184 -5.66 -8.95 -22.11
C LEU A 184 -7.08 -9.49 -21.88
N LEU A 185 -8.12 -8.69 -22.17
CA LEU A 185 -9.53 -9.10 -22.03
C LEU A 185 -9.97 -10.11 -23.10
N GLN A 186 -9.30 -10.19 -24.25
CA GLN A 186 -9.50 -11.29 -25.20
C GLN A 186 -8.97 -12.62 -24.63
N LYS A 187 -7.84 -12.57 -23.91
CA LYS A 187 -7.14 -13.74 -23.37
C LYS A 187 -7.62 -14.17 -21.99
N ALA A 188 -8.26 -13.30 -21.20
CA ALA A 188 -8.80 -13.65 -19.89
C ALA A 188 -10.18 -13.06 -19.66
N GLU A 189 -10.98 -13.75 -18.84
CA GLU A 189 -12.27 -13.23 -18.38
C GLU A 189 -12.06 -12.08 -17.37
N ARG A 190 -11.05 -12.22 -16.50
CA ARG A 190 -10.70 -11.25 -15.46
C ARG A 190 -9.25 -10.86 -15.53
N VAL A 191 -8.98 -9.55 -15.46
CA VAL A 191 -7.61 -9.00 -15.43
C VAL A 191 -7.46 -8.14 -14.19
N MET A 192 -6.46 -8.42 -13.38
CA MET A 192 -6.03 -7.54 -12.28
C MET A 192 -4.83 -6.73 -12.71
N VAL A 193 -4.96 -5.41 -12.68
CA VAL A 193 -3.88 -4.46 -12.96
C VAL A 193 -3.46 -3.79 -11.66
N LYS A 194 -2.27 -4.09 -11.16
CA LYS A 194 -1.71 -3.44 -9.98
C LYS A 194 -0.95 -2.18 -10.40
N LEU A 195 -1.25 -1.07 -9.74
CA LEU A 195 -0.62 0.22 -10.01
C LEU A 195 -0.07 0.85 -8.73
N SER A 196 0.94 1.70 -8.90
CA SER A 196 1.49 2.49 -7.81
C SER A 196 0.45 3.43 -7.19
N PRO A 197 0.41 3.60 -5.85
CA PRO A 197 -0.48 4.55 -5.20
C PRO A 197 -0.21 6.03 -5.57
N MET A 198 0.90 6.31 -6.26
CA MET A 198 1.20 7.66 -6.77
C MET A 198 0.39 8.03 -8.02
N LEU A 199 -0.16 7.03 -8.75
CA LEU A 199 -0.99 7.29 -9.92
C LEU A 199 -2.35 7.87 -9.54
N ASP A 200 -2.89 8.72 -10.42
CA ASP A 200 -4.22 9.29 -10.26
C ASP A 200 -5.29 8.27 -10.70
N ILE A 201 -6.21 7.93 -9.79
CA ILE A 201 -7.25 6.92 -10.04
C ILE A 201 -8.20 7.39 -11.16
N SER A 202 -8.55 8.68 -11.21
CA SER A 202 -9.46 9.20 -12.24
C SER A 202 -8.85 9.07 -13.63
N LYS A 203 -7.56 9.41 -13.77
CA LYS A 203 -6.82 9.22 -15.04
C LYS A 203 -6.66 7.75 -15.41
N ALA A 204 -6.51 6.87 -14.42
CA ALA A 204 -6.48 5.44 -14.66
C ALA A 204 -7.81 4.94 -15.22
N LEU A 205 -8.93 5.38 -14.64
CA LEU A 205 -10.28 5.05 -15.11
C LEU A 205 -10.63 5.66 -16.47
N GLU A 206 -10.02 6.77 -16.87
CA GLU A 206 -10.14 7.33 -18.24
C GLU A 206 -9.42 6.46 -19.28
N THR A 207 -8.36 5.75 -18.86
CA THR A 207 -7.53 4.91 -19.75
C THR A 207 -8.02 3.46 -19.80
N LEU A 208 -8.34 2.89 -18.63
CA LEU A 208 -8.76 1.48 -18.50
C LEU A 208 -10.28 1.35 -18.71
N ARG A 209 -10.68 0.40 -19.56
CA ARG A 209 -12.08 0.06 -19.84
C ARG A 209 -12.47 -1.20 -19.06
N HIS A 210 -13.78 -1.41 -18.91
CA HIS A 210 -14.34 -2.59 -18.26
C HIS A 210 -13.88 -2.77 -16.80
N VAL A 211 -13.53 -1.68 -16.11
CA VAL A 211 -13.15 -1.70 -14.70
C VAL A 211 -14.38 -1.95 -13.85
N LYS A 212 -14.39 -3.08 -13.15
CA LYS A 212 -15.47 -3.49 -12.24
C LYS A 212 -15.22 -3.02 -10.82
N GLU A 213 -13.98 -3.17 -10.35
CA GLU A 213 -13.59 -2.76 -9.00
C GLU A 213 -12.24 -2.02 -9.01
N VAL A 214 -12.10 -1.07 -8.10
CA VAL A 214 -10.84 -0.38 -7.79
C VAL A 214 -10.55 -0.60 -6.32
N HIS A 215 -9.59 -1.47 -6.03
CA HIS A 215 -9.12 -1.71 -4.67
C HIS A 215 -8.02 -0.72 -4.34
N VAL A 216 -8.26 0.09 -3.30
CA VAL A 216 -7.27 1.01 -2.75
C VAL A 216 -6.74 0.38 -1.47
N VAL A 217 -5.51 -0.12 -1.52
CA VAL A 217 -4.95 -0.94 -0.46
C VAL A 217 -3.94 -0.17 0.38
N ALA A 218 -4.24 -0.02 1.65
CA ALA A 218 -3.33 0.49 2.66
C ALA A 218 -2.88 -0.62 3.61
N VAL A 219 -1.67 -0.50 4.14
CA VAL A 219 -1.13 -1.36 5.21
C VAL A 219 -0.56 -0.46 6.29
N ALA A 220 -0.92 -0.68 7.54
CA ALA A 220 -0.43 0.11 8.68
C ALA A 220 -0.58 1.63 8.48
N ASN A 221 -1.74 2.07 7.95
CA ASN A 221 -2.06 3.46 7.62
C ASN A 221 -1.15 4.10 6.54
N GLU A 222 -0.65 3.32 5.60
CA GLU A 222 0.07 3.82 4.43
C GLU A 222 -0.52 3.18 3.17
N CYS A 223 -0.96 3.99 2.20
CA CYS A 223 -1.46 3.48 0.92
C CYS A 223 -0.32 2.84 0.13
N LYS A 224 -0.45 1.56 -0.19
CA LYS A 224 0.63 0.75 -0.79
C LYS A 224 0.44 0.50 -2.28
N GLU A 225 -0.78 0.23 -2.71
CA GLU A 225 -1.08 -0.13 -4.09
C GLU A 225 -2.52 0.19 -4.46
N LEU A 226 -2.78 0.21 -5.77
CA LEU A 226 -4.08 0.33 -6.39
C LEU A 226 -4.26 -0.88 -7.30
N ASP A 227 -5.28 -1.72 -7.03
CA ASP A 227 -5.55 -2.89 -7.84
C ASP A 227 -6.87 -2.68 -8.60
N PHE A 228 -6.79 -2.64 -9.93
CA PHE A 228 -7.94 -2.50 -10.82
C PHE A 228 -8.35 -3.87 -11.32
N ILE A 229 -9.59 -4.26 -11.06
CA ILE A 229 -10.18 -5.50 -11.58
C ILE A 229 -11.00 -5.16 -12.83
N LEU A 230 -10.50 -5.59 -13.97
CA LEU A 230 -11.20 -5.52 -15.24
C LEU A 230 -11.91 -6.86 -15.47
N GLU A 231 -13.16 -6.81 -15.91
CA GLU A 231 -13.95 -8.00 -16.25
C GLU A 231 -14.49 -7.85 -17.67
N ARG A 232 -14.29 -8.88 -18.49
CA ARG A 232 -14.71 -8.88 -19.90
C ARG A 232 -16.19 -8.49 -19.99
N ASP A 233 -16.50 -7.60 -20.92
CA ASP A 233 -17.86 -7.12 -21.22
C ASP A 233 -18.56 -6.36 -20.08
N TYR A 234 -17.87 -6.05 -18.97
CA TYR A 234 -18.43 -5.23 -17.91
C TYR A 234 -18.67 -3.80 -18.40
N GLN A 235 -19.89 -3.28 -18.19
CA GLN A 235 -20.33 -1.94 -18.62
C GLN A 235 -20.82 -1.07 -17.47
N GLY A 236 -20.75 -1.57 -16.22
CA GLY A 236 -21.20 -0.85 -15.05
C GLY A 236 -20.18 0.20 -14.57
N GLU A 237 -20.58 0.98 -13.57
CA GLU A 237 -19.68 1.88 -12.85
C GLU A 237 -18.74 1.09 -11.95
N ALA A 238 -17.47 1.52 -11.88
CA ALA A 238 -16.48 0.90 -11.03
C ALA A 238 -16.82 1.07 -9.53
N GLN A 239 -16.80 -0.03 -8.79
CA GLN A 239 -16.93 -0.04 -7.33
C GLN A 239 -15.56 0.20 -6.67
N PHE A 240 -15.49 1.17 -5.79
CA PHE A 240 -14.30 1.39 -4.97
C PHE A 240 -14.34 0.50 -3.73
N VAL A 241 -13.23 -0.15 -3.46
CA VAL A 241 -13.00 -1.01 -2.28
C VAL A 241 -11.79 -0.48 -1.54
N CYS A 242 -12.00 0.22 -0.44
CA CYS A 242 -10.94 0.80 0.37
C CYS A 242 -10.64 -0.10 1.55
N VAL A 243 -9.41 -0.63 1.62
CA VAL A 243 -8.97 -1.50 2.72
C VAL A 243 -7.74 -0.94 3.41
N ASN A 244 -7.68 -1.15 4.73
CA ASN A 244 -6.47 -0.88 5.51
C ASN A 244 -6.11 -2.17 6.26
N LEU A 245 -5.14 -2.89 5.72
CA LEU A 245 -4.69 -4.19 6.23
C LEU A 245 -3.94 -3.99 7.55
N LEU A 246 -4.65 -4.11 8.64
CA LEU A 246 -4.17 -4.11 10.02
C LEU A 246 -4.73 -5.34 10.73
N SER A 247 -4.42 -5.50 12.01
CA SER A 247 -5.04 -6.51 12.88
C SER A 247 -6.58 -6.45 12.82
N ASP A 248 -7.15 -5.24 12.70
CA ASP A 248 -8.58 -5.00 12.53
C ASP A 248 -8.83 -4.49 11.10
N GLN A 249 -8.99 -5.38 10.16
CA GLN A 249 -9.25 -5.05 8.77
C GLN A 249 -10.52 -4.21 8.64
N GLN A 250 -10.36 -2.97 8.13
CA GLN A 250 -11.46 -2.06 7.83
C GLN A 250 -11.64 -2.00 6.32
N GLU A 251 -12.82 -2.36 5.84
CA GLU A 251 -13.20 -2.30 4.44
C GLU A 251 -14.40 -1.35 4.27
N VAL A 252 -14.30 -0.46 3.29
CA VAL A 252 -15.41 0.43 2.88
C VAL A 252 -15.59 0.31 1.38
N ARG A 253 -16.81 -0.02 0.94
CA ARG A 253 -17.20 -0.09 -0.47
C ARG A 253 -18.13 1.05 -0.83
N PHE A 254 -17.94 1.65 -2.01
CA PHE A 254 -18.81 2.69 -2.54
C PHE A 254 -18.67 2.85 -4.06
N ALA A 255 -19.71 3.34 -4.71
CA ALA A 255 -19.65 3.81 -6.09
C ALA A 255 -19.26 5.30 -6.12
N GLN A 256 -18.59 5.73 -7.19
CA GLN A 256 -18.20 7.15 -7.31
C GLN A 256 -19.41 8.08 -7.39
N GLU A 257 -20.51 7.58 -7.96
CA GLU A 257 -21.77 8.30 -8.02
C GLU A 257 -22.37 8.54 -6.62
N GLU A 258 -22.26 7.59 -5.68
CA GLU A 258 -22.67 7.77 -4.30
C GLU A 258 -21.91 8.94 -3.66
N GLU A 259 -20.59 8.99 -3.78
CA GLU A 259 -19.77 10.10 -3.25
C GLU A 259 -20.12 11.44 -3.91
N ARG A 260 -20.40 11.45 -5.24
CA ARG A 260 -20.78 12.69 -5.95
C ARG A 260 -22.11 13.24 -5.46
N ASN A 261 -23.09 12.37 -5.25
CA ASN A 261 -24.46 12.73 -4.91
C ASN A 261 -24.69 13.01 -3.43
N CYS A 262 -23.76 12.59 -2.55
CA CYS A 262 -23.84 12.88 -1.13
C CYS A 262 -23.76 14.36 -0.81
N SER A 263 -24.56 14.80 0.15
CA SER A 263 -24.42 16.10 0.79
C SER A 263 -23.30 16.04 1.84
N CYS A 264 -22.50 17.11 1.90
CA CYS A 264 -21.42 17.18 2.87
C CYS A 264 -21.87 17.91 4.14
N SER A 265 -21.98 17.23 5.26
CA SER A 265 -22.25 17.86 6.55
C SER A 265 -20.97 18.52 7.11
N ILE A 266 -21.06 19.83 7.45
CA ILE A 266 -19.94 20.61 8.01
C ILE A 266 -20.32 21.09 9.40
N ALA A 267 -19.48 20.81 10.41
CA ALA A 267 -19.67 21.25 11.78
C ALA A 267 -19.51 22.78 11.93
N ASN A 268 -20.19 23.36 12.92
CA ASN A 268 -19.99 24.75 13.30
C ASN A 268 -18.75 24.95 14.21
N GLY A 269 -18.13 23.89 14.69
CA GLY A 269 -16.97 23.90 15.57
C GLY A 269 -16.45 22.51 15.82
N VAL A 270 -15.46 22.38 16.71
CA VAL A 270 -14.90 21.09 17.13
C VAL A 270 -15.79 20.50 18.22
N LEU A 271 -16.19 19.25 18.06
CA LEU A 271 -17.00 18.48 19.01
C LEU A 271 -16.13 17.54 19.86
N ASN A 272 -16.76 16.61 20.59
CA ASN A 272 -16.08 15.77 21.58
C ASN A 272 -15.09 14.75 21.00
N TYR A 273 -15.31 14.30 19.75
CA TYR A 273 -14.48 13.33 19.07
C TYR A 273 -13.97 13.85 17.74
N LEU A 274 -12.75 13.49 17.39
CA LEU A 274 -12.11 13.82 16.13
C LEU A 274 -11.75 12.54 15.38
N TYR A 275 -11.97 12.53 14.07
CA TYR A 275 -11.72 11.38 13.22
C TYR A 275 -10.87 11.78 12.02
N GLU A 276 -9.95 10.91 11.68
CA GLU A 276 -9.15 11.01 10.46
C GLU A 276 -9.30 9.72 9.65
N PRO A 277 -9.86 9.77 8.43
CA PRO A 277 -10.03 8.59 7.59
C PRO A 277 -8.72 7.89 7.31
N ASN A 278 -8.78 6.58 7.09
CA ASN A 278 -7.60 5.83 6.69
C ASN A 278 -7.08 6.27 5.30
N PRO A 279 -5.81 6.03 4.97
CA PRO A 279 -5.21 6.49 3.72
C PRO A 279 -5.85 5.94 2.45
N ALA A 280 -6.49 4.76 2.51
CA ALA A 280 -7.18 4.21 1.34
C ALA A 280 -8.41 5.07 0.97
N LEU A 281 -9.21 5.46 1.96
CA LEU A 281 -10.34 6.37 1.76
C LEU A 281 -9.89 7.75 1.26
N MET A 282 -8.78 8.25 1.83
CA MET A 282 -8.19 9.52 1.41
C MET A 282 -7.76 9.47 -0.04
N LYS A 283 -7.15 8.37 -0.48
CA LYS A 283 -6.70 8.15 -1.85
C LYS A 283 -7.85 7.94 -2.83
N ALA A 284 -8.90 7.24 -2.41
CA ALA A 284 -10.11 7.01 -3.19
C ALA A 284 -11.00 8.26 -3.35
N GLY A 285 -10.78 9.29 -2.53
CA GLY A 285 -11.60 10.51 -2.56
C GLY A 285 -12.96 10.37 -1.87
N CYS A 286 -13.12 9.40 -0.96
CA CYS A 286 -14.34 9.20 -0.18
C CYS A 286 -14.39 10.20 0.98
N PHE A 287 -15.07 11.31 0.81
CA PHE A 287 -15.07 12.41 1.79
C PHE A 287 -16.45 12.81 2.29
N LYS A 288 -17.43 12.94 1.38
CA LYS A 288 -18.80 13.37 1.75
C LYS A 288 -19.59 12.19 2.27
N LEU A 289 -19.46 11.05 1.64
CA LEU A 289 -20.15 9.81 2.00
C LEU A 289 -19.89 9.39 3.45
N LEU A 290 -18.69 9.65 3.97
CA LEU A 290 -18.35 9.39 5.37
C LEU A 290 -19.25 10.19 6.34
N THR A 291 -19.69 11.41 5.96
CA THR A 291 -20.57 12.21 6.83
C THR A 291 -21.96 11.60 6.96
N GLU A 292 -22.47 10.96 5.91
CA GLU A 292 -23.77 10.29 5.94
C GLU A 292 -23.69 8.91 6.60
N ARG A 293 -22.72 8.08 6.19
CA ARG A 293 -22.63 6.69 6.67
C ARG A 293 -22.30 6.57 8.16
N TYR A 294 -21.48 7.49 8.67
CA TYR A 294 -21.01 7.46 10.06
C TYR A 294 -21.58 8.58 10.92
N ASN A 295 -22.50 9.38 10.39
CA ASN A 295 -23.10 10.53 11.11
C ASN A 295 -22.05 11.43 11.79
N VAL A 296 -20.98 11.73 11.04
CA VAL A 296 -19.91 12.66 11.43
C VAL A 296 -19.97 13.93 10.58
N HIS A 297 -19.35 15.01 11.06
CA HIS A 297 -19.35 16.29 10.36
C HIS A 297 -17.94 16.70 10.01
N LYS A 298 -17.66 17.16 8.77
CA LYS A 298 -16.35 17.73 8.42
C LYS A 298 -16.11 19.04 9.17
N LEU A 299 -14.88 19.30 9.56
CA LEU A 299 -14.52 20.60 10.15
C LEU A 299 -14.47 21.73 9.12
N HIS A 300 -14.14 21.40 7.87
CA HIS A 300 -14.09 22.35 6.75
C HIS A 300 -14.18 21.60 5.41
N LYS A 301 -14.69 22.26 4.36
CA LYS A 301 -14.82 21.65 3.01
C LYS A 301 -13.52 21.05 2.47
N ASN A 302 -12.38 21.71 2.75
CA ASN A 302 -11.04 21.31 2.31
C ASN A 302 -10.24 20.56 3.38
N SER A 303 -10.83 20.26 4.54
CA SER A 303 -10.18 19.45 5.58
C SER A 303 -10.87 18.10 5.68
N ASN A 304 -10.10 17.02 5.61
CA ASN A 304 -10.62 15.67 5.79
C ASN A 304 -10.41 15.20 7.24
N LEU A 305 -10.76 16.10 8.17
CA LEU A 305 -10.97 15.81 9.59
C LEU A 305 -12.45 15.94 9.89
N TYR A 306 -12.95 15.00 10.68
CA TYR A 306 -14.36 14.91 11.03
C TYR A 306 -14.54 14.97 12.54
N THR A 307 -15.72 15.34 12.99
CA THR A 307 -16.04 15.47 14.41
C THR A 307 -17.46 14.98 14.69
N SER A 308 -17.71 14.54 15.93
CA SER A 308 -19.03 14.17 16.43
C SER A 308 -19.12 14.42 17.93
N GLU A 309 -20.36 14.49 18.46
CA GLU A 309 -20.60 14.57 19.91
C GLU A 309 -20.43 13.21 20.59
N GLN A 310 -20.85 12.14 19.92
CA GLN A 310 -20.77 10.77 20.42
C GLN A 310 -19.65 10.00 19.75
N LEU A 311 -19.07 9.02 20.45
CA LEU A 311 -18.05 8.15 19.92
C LEU A 311 -18.62 7.23 18.82
N ILE A 312 -18.06 7.30 17.63
CA ILE A 312 -18.33 6.39 16.51
C ILE A 312 -17.15 5.41 16.42
N SER A 313 -17.31 4.26 17.07
CA SER A 313 -16.20 3.29 17.25
C SER A 313 -15.85 2.49 16.00
N ASP A 314 -16.75 2.43 15.03
CA ASP A 314 -16.61 1.74 13.75
C ASP A 314 -16.19 2.66 12.61
N PHE A 315 -15.82 3.92 12.90
CA PHE A 315 -15.30 4.85 11.88
C PHE A 315 -14.02 4.26 11.24
N PRO A 316 -13.93 4.23 9.90
CA PRO A 316 -12.83 3.59 9.18
C PRO A 316 -11.58 4.49 9.13
N GLY A 317 -10.92 4.65 10.26
CA GLY A 317 -9.77 5.52 10.41
C GLY A 317 -9.28 5.64 11.84
N ARG A 318 -8.54 6.70 12.11
CA ARG A 318 -8.07 7.02 13.47
C ARG A 318 -9.11 7.81 14.22
N ILE A 319 -9.34 7.45 15.45
CA ILE A 319 -10.33 8.07 16.35
C ILE A 319 -9.58 8.70 17.53
N PHE A 320 -9.99 9.90 17.91
CA PHE A 320 -9.42 10.64 19.03
C PHE A 320 -10.53 11.29 19.86
N GLU A 321 -10.31 11.34 21.16
CA GLU A 321 -11.11 12.14 22.10
C GLU A 321 -10.52 13.54 22.15
N VAL A 322 -11.35 14.57 21.97
CA VAL A 322 -10.94 15.98 22.04
C VAL A 322 -10.85 16.40 23.51
N GLU A 323 -9.69 16.83 23.95
CA GLU A 323 -9.50 17.37 25.29
C GLU A 323 -9.79 18.88 25.32
N SER A 324 -9.29 19.61 24.34
CA SER A 324 -9.47 21.04 24.20
C SER A 324 -9.03 21.52 22.82
N TRP A 325 -9.42 22.74 22.44
CA TRP A 325 -8.93 23.37 21.21
C TRP A 325 -8.88 24.89 21.36
N ALA A 326 -8.06 25.55 20.55
CA ALA A 326 -7.93 27.01 20.58
C ALA A 326 -7.52 27.56 19.20
N HIS A 327 -7.86 28.82 18.96
CA HIS A 327 -7.43 29.54 17.77
C HIS A 327 -5.91 29.68 17.72
N PHE A 328 -5.35 29.55 16.53
CA PHE A 328 -3.90 29.71 16.32
C PHE A 328 -3.50 31.17 16.43
N ASN A 329 -2.87 31.52 17.55
CA ASN A 329 -2.36 32.84 17.87
C ASN A 329 -1.13 32.78 18.77
N LYS A 330 -0.52 33.92 19.08
CA LYS A 330 0.71 34.01 19.90
C LYS A 330 0.56 33.42 21.31
N LYS A 331 -0.66 33.33 21.86
CA LYS A 331 -0.93 32.80 23.21
C LYS A 331 -1.29 31.31 23.19
N LEU A 332 -1.33 30.67 22.01
CA LEU A 332 -1.76 29.27 21.88
C LEU A 332 -1.01 28.32 22.81
N LYS A 333 0.33 28.41 22.88
CA LYS A 333 1.16 27.54 23.74
C LYS A 333 0.75 27.65 25.20
N GLN A 334 0.52 28.86 25.70
CA GLN A 334 0.14 29.10 27.09
C GLN A 334 -1.29 28.61 27.38
N ASN A 335 -2.21 28.81 26.45
CA ASN A 335 -3.65 28.53 26.68
C ASN A 335 -3.98 27.05 26.50
N LEU A 336 -3.38 26.38 25.50
CA LEU A 336 -3.75 25.03 25.10
C LEU A 336 -2.73 23.97 25.57
N LEU A 337 -1.47 24.35 25.66
CA LEU A 337 -0.35 23.42 25.81
C LEU A 337 0.65 23.80 26.93
N PRO A 338 0.18 24.30 28.10
CA PRO A 338 1.09 24.77 29.16
C PRO A 338 2.00 23.65 29.70
N ASP A 339 1.50 22.43 29.66
CA ASP A 339 2.08 21.18 30.19
C ASP A 339 2.65 20.25 29.11
N VAL A 340 2.70 20.66 27.83
CA VAL A 340 3.07 19.80 26.70
C VAL A 340 4.44 20.20 26.13
N ASP A 341 5.44 19.36 26.32
CA ASP A 341 6.78 19.54 25.74
C ASP A 341 7.03 18.66 24.52
N LYS A 342 6.26 17.57 24.37
CA LYS A 342 6.35 16.64 23.23
C LYS A 342 4.96 16.24 22.76
N ALA A 343 4.76 16.20 21.45
CA ALA A 343 3.51 15.77 20.85
C ALA A 343 3.69 15.23 19.44
N SER A 344 2.80 14.32 19.03
CA SER A 344 2.57 13.98 17.62
C SER A 344 1.73 15.06 16.99
N ILE A 345 2.19 15.66 15.89
CA ILE A 345 1.51 16.78 15.21
C ILE A 345 1.05 16.34 13.82
N ALA A 346 -0.23 16.52 13.53
CA ALA A 346 -0.81 16.40 12.20
C ALA A 346 -1.35 17.74 11.72
N VAL A 347 -1.10 18.05 10.46
CA VAL A 347 -1.53 19.30 9.81
C VAL A 347 -2.46 18.95 8.65
N ARG A 348 -3.67 19.55 8.63
CA ARG A 348 -4.67 19.35 7.58
C ARG A 348 -5.33 20.67 7.23
N ASN A 349 -5.19 21.15 5.99
CA ASN A 349 -5.71 22.44 5.54
C ASN A 349 -5.28 23.60 6.47
N PHE A 350 -3.98 23.75 6.67
CA PHE A 350 -3.38 24.71 7.59
C PHE A 350 -2.16 25.39 6.92
N PRO A 351 -1.88 26.68 7.20
CA PRO A 351 -0.84 27.42 6.48
C PRO A 351 0.60 27.03 6.80
N LEU A 352 0.84 26.35 7.93
CA LEU A 352 2.15 25.90 8.35
C LEU A 352 2.33 24.39 8.13
N SER A 353 3.53 23.98 7.76
CA SER A 353 3.93 22.57 7.80
C SER A 353 4.08 22.05 9.25
N VAL A 354 4.15 20.73 9.43
CA VAL A 354 4.42 20.11 10.74
C VAL A 354 5.72 20.66 11.37
N VAL A 355 6.77 20.82 10.57
CA VAL A 355 8.08 21.31 11.04
C VAL A 355 7.99 22.76 11.51
N GLU A 356 7.32 23.63 10.75
CA GLU A 356 7.13 25.04 11.11
C GLU A 356 6.25 25.19 12.34
N LEU A 357 5.15 24.43 12.42
CA LEU A 357 4.25 24.45 13.57
C LEU A 357 4.97 23.96 14.84
N ARG A 358 5.74 22.88 14.74
CA ARG A 358 6.56 22.35 15.84
C ARG A 358 7.55 23.40 16.37
N LYS A 359 8.22 24.10 15.46
CA LYS A 359 9.14 25.19 15.80
C LYS A 359 8.42 26.37 16.46
N ALA A 360 7.26 26.78 15.93
CA ALA A 360 6.46 27.88 16.47
C ALA A 360 5.95 27.57 17.87
N LEU A 361 5.55 26.34 18.16
CA LEU A 361 5.04 25.89 19.45
C LEU A 361 6.17 25.49 20.42
N LYS A 362 7.42 25.36 19.96
CA LYS A 362 8.56 24.87 20.74
C LYS A 362 8.26 23.51 21.40
N ILE A 363 7.74 22.57 20.62
CA ILE A 363 7.34 21.23 21.06
C ILE A 363 8.20 20.18 20.35
N GLY A 364 8.72 19.22 21.10
CA GLY A 364 9.46 18.05 20.61
C GLY A 364 8.54 16.99 20.00
N ASP A 365 9.13 15.94 19.42
CA ASP A 365 8.37 14.78 18.95
C ASP A 365 8.01 13.84 20.09
N GLY A 366 6.79 13.28 20.06
CA GLY A 366 6.27 12.37 21.08
C GLY A 366 4.89 11.85 20.74
N ASP A 367 4.45 10.81 21.42
CA ASP A 367 3.25 10.02 21.13
C ASP A 367 2.17 10.06 22.22
N ALA A 368 2.43 10.72 23.35
CA ALA A 368 1.47 10.83 24.46
C ALA A 368 0.31 11.81 24.17
N VAL A 369 0.59 12.89 23.46
CA VAL A 369 -0.39 13.92 23.08
C VAL A 369 -0.44 14.01 21.57
N TYR A 370 -1.66 14.09 21.00
CA TYR A 370 -1.87 14.28 19.58
C TYR A 370 -2.44 15.68 19.33
N LEU A 371 -1.80 16.42 18.42
CA LEU A 371 -2.23 17.77 18.03
C LEU A 371 -2.63 17.79 16.57
N PHE A 372 -3.83 18.28 16.30
CA PHE A 372 -4.30 18.50 14.93
C PHE A 372 -4.43 19.99 14.66
N ALA A 373 -3.67 20.49 13.70
CA ALA A 373 -3.81 21.86 13.21
C ALA A 373 -4.65 21.86 11.92
N THR A 374 -5.73 22.65 11.93
CA THR A 374 -6.70 22.67 10.83
C THR A 374 -7.39 24.01 10.71
N THR A 375 -8.27 24.12 9.70
CA THR A 375 -9.16 25.25 9.47
C THR A 375 -10.59 24.81 9.72
N LEU A 376 -11.38 25.63 10.40
CA LEU A 376 -12.82 25.44 10.60
C LEU A 376 -13.63 26.10 9.48
N LYS A 377 -14.96 25.85 9.46
CA LYS A 377 -15.93 26.37 8.48
C LYS A 377 -15.81 27.88 8.22
N GLY A 378 -15.54 28.66 9.27
CA GLY A 378 -15.39 30.14 9.22
C GLY A 378 -13.99 30.61 8.81
N GLU A 379 -13.14 29.76 8.21
CA GLU A 379 -11.74 30.05 7.85
C GLU A 379 -10.81 30.29 9.06
N GLU A 380 -11.26 29.97 10.25
CA GLU A 380 -10.51 30.10 11.50
C GLU A 380 -9.47 28.99 11.61
N LYS A 381 -8.23 29.39 11.91
CA LYS A 381 -7.12 28.47 12.12
C LYS A 381 -7.08 28.03 13.57
N VAL A 382 -7.17 26.72 13.81
CA VAL A 382 -7.23 26.15 15.16
C VAL A 382 -6.20 25.03 15.33
N VAL A 383 -5.83 24.80 16.60
CA VAL A 383 -5.11 23.61 17.03
C VAL A 383 -5.98 22.87 18.05
N ILE A 384 -6.13 21.58 17.83
CA ILE A 384 -6.96 20.69 18.63
C ILE A 384 -6.03 19.74 19.38
N ARG A 385 -6.12 19.72 20.70
CA ARG A 385 -5.44 18.77 21.59
C ARG A 385 -6.34 17.57 21.78
N THR A 386 -5.78 16.40 21.53
CA THR A 386 -6.51 15.13 21.59
C THR A 386 -5.70 14.04 22.27
N LYS A 387 -6.38 13.03 22.74
CA LYS A 387 -5.81 11.76 23.21
C LYS A 387 -6.47 10.58 22.48
N LYS A 388 -5.85 9.40 22.52
CA LYS A 388 -6.51 8.17 22.09
C LYS A 388 -7.71 7.91 23.02
N PRO A 389 -8.89 7.55 22.51
CA PRO A 389 -10.00 7.16 23.36
C PRO A 389 -9.59 5.92 24.17
N PRO A 390 -10.13 5.73 25.38
CA PRO A 390 -9.93 4.50 26.11
C PRO A 390 -10.27 3.34 25.19
N GLN A 391 -9.38 2.36 25.07
CA GLN A 391 -9.66 1.17 24.25
C GLN A 391 -10.95 0.55 24.80
N SER A 392 -12.04 0.68 24.07
CA SER A 392 -13.22 -0.15 24.33
C SER A 392 -12.71 -1.58 24.18
N LYS A 393 -12.72 -2.36 25.25
CA LYS A 393 -12.55 -3.81 25.18
C LYS A 393 -13.60 -4.28 24.18
N ARG A 394 -13.18 -4.52 22.93
CA ARG A 394 -14.04 -5.26 22.00
C ARG A 394 -14.25 -6.62 22.65
N LEU A 395 -15.45 -6.88 23.07
CA LEU A 395 -15.89 -8.21 23.43
C LEU A 395 -15.72 -9.08 22.18
N PHE A 396 -14.80 -10.05 22.28
CA PHE A 396 -14.60 -11.09 21.29
C PHE A 396 -15.87 -11.96 21.19
#